data_13f9653461cbd472bdafa245ab8abc03
#
_entry.id   13f9653461cbd472bdafa245ab8abc03
#
_cell.length_a   1.000
_cell.length_b   1.000
_cell.length_c   1.000
_cell.angle_alpha   90.00
_cell.angle_beta   90.00
_cell.angle_gamma   90.00
#
_symmetry.space_group_name_H-M   'P 1'
#
loop_
_entity.id
_entity.type
_entity.pdbx_description
1 polymer ?
#
loop_
_entity_poly.entity_id
_entity_poly.type
_entity_poly.pdbx_seq_one_letter_code
_entity_poly.pdbx_strand_id
1 'polypeptide(L)'
;MIRAEIKGHYREDGTYPIGVVNVTNRCNLSCEHCFIFRDGNPNEAPPAFRDELSNATILDTVRALRDRHGMRLVLWMGGEPLIRRDLLREAIHLFPMNTVVTNGTIPLVALGPTVLYVVSLDGPEDLNDAIRGRGTYQRVMRNLSRIPAGFTSRVQVQCVVTKRNEHRLEELVRTVRETPIGWITFSFYVPRANDTTDDAWKDNEERAAAVREVMRLKETYPGFVRNSTRMLELLLPPYAKRVTDACPARDHILPLYLDGDHFSTPFCCYGNDVDCDRCGAWVVFHLAARLDVGAAWA
;
A
#
# COMPACT_ATOMS: atom_id res chain seq x y z
N MET A 1 15.44 -5.15 -26.31
CA MET A 1 14.71 -4.83 -25.08
C MET A 1 13.50 -4.00 -25.45
N ILE A 2 12.30 -4.54 -25.24
CA ILE A 2 11.03 -3.85 -25.51
C ILE A 2 10.60 -3.20 -24.20
N ARG A 3 10.51 -1.86 -24.18
CA ARG A 3 10.06 -1.09 -23.02
C ARG A 3 8.65 -0.59 -23.27
N ALA A 4 7.85 -0.56 -22.20
CA ALA A 4 6.55 0.08 -22.26
C ALA A 4 6.70 1.61 -22.36
N GLU A 5 5.76 2.23 -23.06
CA GLU A 5 5.57 3.67 -23.01
C GLU A 5 5.10 4.10 -21.60
N ILE A 6 5.44 5.30 -21.18
CA ILE A 6 5.02 5.88 -19.90
C ILE A 6 4.29 7.20 -20.20
N LYS A 7 3.03 7.29 -19.79
CA LYS A 7 2.17 8.46 -20.01
C LYS A 7 1.77 9.12 -18.70
N GLY A 8 1.40 10.40 -18.73
CA GLY A 8 0.87 11.13 -17.57
C GLY A 8 1.90 12.01 -16.88
N HIS A 9 1.94 12.00 -15.55
CA HIS A 9 2.75 12.90 -14.71
C HIS A 9 4.22 12.48 -14.57
N TYR A 10 4.77 11.77 -15.54
CA TYR A 10 6.16 11.35 -15.56
C TYR A 10 7.12 12.48 -15.92
N ARG A 11 8.15 12.68 -15.11
CA ARG A 11 9.25 13.62 -15.36
C ARG A 11 10.52 12.85 -15.70
N GLU A 12 11.02 13.02 -16.90
CA GLU A 12 12.21 12.30 -17.38
C GLU A 12 13.50 12.67 -16.63
N ASP A 13 13.59 13.89 -16.14
CA ASP A 13 14.70 14.43 -15.35
C ASP A 13 14.53 14.25 -13.83
N GLY A 14 13.40 13.66 -13.40
CA GLY A 14 13.10 13.43 -12.01
C GLY A 14 14.03 12.39 -11.36
N THR A 15 14.26 12.53 -10.06
CA THR A 15 14.88 11.50 -9.22
C THR A 15 13.79 10.81 -8.43
N TYR A 16 13.62 9.50 -8.65
CA TYR A 16 12.58 8.72 -7.98
C TYR A 16 13.21 7.53 -7.23
N PRO A 17 13.60 7.71 -5.97
CA PRO A 17 14.20 6.61 -5.19
C PRO A 17 13.23 5.46 -4.91
N ILE A 18 11.92 5.70 -5.08
CA ILE A 18 10.86 4.73 -4.80
C ILE A 18 9.99 4.55 -6.04
N GLY A 19 9.75 3.31 -6.43
CA GLY A 19 8.74 2.94 -7.42
C GLY A 19 7.52 2.29 -6.76
N VAL A 20 6.33 2.61 -7.26
CA VAL A 20 5.09 1.86 -6.99
C VAL A 20 4.64 1.25 -8.30
N VAL A 21 4.73 -0.07 -8.43
CA VAL A 21 4.53 -0.75 -9.71
C VAL A 21 3.34 -1.69 -9.63
N ASN A 22 2.27 -1.36 -10.35
CA ASN A 22 1.18 -2.29 -10.58
C ASN A 22 1.61 -3.33 -11.60
N VAL A 23 1.82 -4.56 -11.14
CA VAL A 23 2.26 -5.66 -12.02
C VAL A 23 1.10 -6.32 -12.74
N THR A 24 -0.13 -6.14 -12.28
CA THR A 24 -1.34 -6.71 -12.87
C THR A 24 -2.58 -5.94 -12.45
N ASN A 25 -3.56 -5.85 -13.33
CA ASN A 25 -4.91 -5.38 -13.01
C ASN A 25 -5.85 -6.52 -12.58
N ARG A 26 -5.36 -7.78 -12.54
CA ARG A 26 -6.14 -8.93 -12.06
C ARG A 26 -6.14 -8.98 -10.54
N CYS A 27 -7.31 -9.16 -9.96
CA CYS A 27 -7.47 -9.38 -8.52
C CYS A 27 -8.56 -10.43 -8.29
N ASN A 28 -8.37 -11.26 -7.28
CA ASN A 28 -9.35 -12.24 -6.85
C ASN A 28 -10.29 -11.73 -5.75
N LEU A 29 -10.28 -10.42 -5.48
CA LEU A 29 -11.16 -9.72 -4.55
C LEU A 29 -11.74 -8.45 -5.19
N SER A 30 -12.90 -8.00 -4.67
CA SER A 30 -13.57 -6.74 -5.02
C SER A 30 -13.82 -5.94 -3.74
N CYS A 31 -12.73 -5.43 -3.11
CA CYS A 31 -12.82 -4.71 -1.84
C CYS A 31 -13.54 -3.36 -2.02
N GLU A 32 -14.44 -3.01 -1.09
CA GLU A 32 -15.23 -1.78 -1.16
C GLU A 32 -14.39 -0.49 -1.17
N HIS A 33 -13.29 -0.46 -0.41
CA HIS A 33 -12.40 0.69 -0.30
C HIS A 33 -11.15 0.61 -1.21
N CYS A 34 -11.21 -0.23 -2.27
CA CYS A 34 -10.06 -0.43 -3.15
C CYS A 34 -9.72 0.84 -3.91
N PHE A 35 -8.51 1.40 -3.68
CA PHE A 35 -8.07 2.59 -4.38
C PHE A 35 -7.59 2.33 -5.82
N ILE A 36 -7.31 1.07 -6.17
CA ILE A 36 -6.95 0.67 -7.55
C ILE A 36 -8.19 0.56 -8.43
N PHE A 37 -9.27 -0.02 -7.87
CA PHE A 37 -10.51 -0.29 -8.61
C PHE A 37 -11.68 0.54 -8.05
N ARG A 38 -11.46 1.84 -7.95
CA ARG A 38 -12.44 2.76 -7.36
C ARG A 38 -13.81 2.76 -8.05
N ASP A 39 -13.84 2.43 -9.34
CA ASP A 39 -15.07 2.37 -10.15
C ASP A 39 -15.55 0.93 -10.38
N GLY A 40 -15.13 0.01 -9.54
CA GLY A 40 -15.42 -1.42 -9.64
C GLY A 40 -14.25 -2.25 -10.13
N ASN A 41 -14.21 -3.52 -9.72
CA ASN A 41 -13.17 -4.43 -10.14
C ASN A 41 -13.41 -4.88 -11.60
N PRO A 42 -12.52 -4.54 -12.55
CA PRO A 42 -12.70 -4.93 -13.94
C PRO A 42 -12.62 -6.45 -14.16
N ASN A 43 -12.24 -7.22 -13.13
CA ASN A 43 -12.19 -8.68 -13.19
C ASN A 43 -13.56 -9.35 -13.22
N GLU A 44 -14.63 -8.61 -12.93
CA GLU A 44 -16.01 -9.11 -13.08
C GLU A 44 -16.47 -9.16 -14.55
N ALA A 45 -15.72 -8.54 -15.46
CA ALA A 45 -16.00 -8.55 -16.90
C ALA A 45 -14.83 -9.17 -17.68
N PRO A 46 -14.82 -10.49 -17.97
CA PRO A 46 -13.84 -11.04 -18.88
C PRO A 46 -14.12 -10.54 -20.30
N PRO A 47 -13.22 -9.80 -20.97
CA PRO A 47 -11.91 -10.24 -21.47
C PRO A 47 -10.77 -9.24 -21.26
N ALA A 48 -10.85 -8.31 -20.33
CA ALA A 48 -9.91 -7.19 -20.17
C ALA A 48 -8.45 -7.58 -19.84
N PHE A 49 -8.15 -8.88 -19.65
CA PHE A 49 -6.84 -9.35 -19.22
C PHE A 49 -5.90 -9.76 -20.34
N ARG A 50 -6.35 -9.77 -21.58
CA ARG A 50 -5.53 -10.25 -22.70
C ARG A 50 -4.41 -9.30 -23.08
N ASP A 51 -4.52 -8.03 -22.66
CA ASP A 51 -3.66 -6.95 -23.12
C ASP A 51 -2.70 -6.40 -22.04
N GLU A 52 -2.50 -7.10 -20.92
CA GLU A 52 -1.49 -6.71 -19.95
C GLU A 52 -0.07 -6.85 -20.53
N LEU A 53 0.80 -5.89 -20.20
CA LEU A 53 2.22 -5.96 -20.53
C LEU A 53 2.84 -7.30 -20.14
N SER A 54 3.70 -7.85 -20.99
CA SER A 54 4.42 -9.08 -20.72
C SER A 54 5.37 -8.92 -19.51
N ASN A 55 5.72 -10.04 -18.86
CA ASN A 55 6.71 -10.00 -17.77
C ASN A 55 8.02 -9.38 -18.24
N ALA A 56 8.49 -9.73 -19.43
CA ALA A 56 9.73 -9.21 -20.00
C ALA A 56 9.66 -7.69 -20.21
N THR A 57 8.55 -7.18 -20.75
CA THR A 57 8.36 -5.75 -20.97
C THR A 57 8.35 -4.97 -19.65
N ILE A 58 7.65 -5.49 -18.61
CA ILE A 58 7.65 -4.87 -17.28
C ILE A 58 9.06 -4.84 -16.69
N LEU A 59 9.78 -5.97 -16.72
CA LEU A 59 11.14 -6.08 -16.18
C LEU A 59 12.12 -5.14 -16.89
N ASP A 60 12.07 -5.07 -18.21
CA ASP A 60 12.93 -4.18 -18.99
C ASP A 60 12.63 -2.70 -18.72
N THR A 61 11.34 -2.37 -18.55
CA THR A 61 10.91 -1.01 -18.22
C THR A 61 11.39 -0.59 -16.83
N VAL A 62 11.12 -1.41 -15.80
CA VAL A 62 11.51 -1.05 -14.42
C VAL A 62 13.03 -1.04 -14.24
N ARG A 63 13.77 -1.91 -14.96
CA ARG A 63 15.25 -1.89 -14.98
C ARG A 63 15.76 -0.56 -15.54
N ALA A 64 15.20 -0.10 -16.65
CA ALA A 64 15.57 1.17 -17.26
C ALA A 64 15.27 2.36 -16.35
N LEU A 65 14.11 2.35 -15.68
CA LEU A 65 13.73 3.39 -14.72
C LEU A 65 14.63 3.39 -13.49
N ARG A 66 15.00 2.19 -12.97
CA ARG A 66 15.98 2.07 -11.91
C ARG A 66 17.29 2.77 -12.27
N ASP A 67 17.82 2.45 -13.43
CA ASP A 67 19.12 2.98 -13.88
C ASP A 67 19.07 4.49 -14.17
N ARG A 68 17.93 4.98 -14.69
CA ARG A 68 17.72 6.40 -15.00
C ARG A 68 17.51 7.26 -13.75
N HIS A 69 16.68 6.80 -12.80
CA HIS A 69 16.18 7.61 -11.68
C HIS A 69 16.81 7.25 -10.33
N GLY A 70 17.73 6.28 -10.30
CA GLY A 70 18.38 5.84 -9.05
C GLY A 70 17.41 5.12 -8.10
N MET A 71 16.41 4.46 -8.64
CA MET A 71 15.38 3.76 -7.86
C MET A 71 15.98 2.63 -7.02
N ARG A 72 15.68 2.59 -5.72
CA ARG A 72 16.24 1.64 -4.76
C ARG A 72 15.21 0.79 -4.03
N LEU A 73 14.00 1.31 -3.87
CA LEU A 73 12.87 0.61 -3.24
C LEU A 73 11.74 0.49 -4.25
N VAL A 74 11.17 -0.68 -4.39
CA VAL A 74 9.95 -0.86 -5.18
C VAL A 74 8.87 -1.53 -4.35
N LEU A 75 7.66 -0.94 -4.42
CA LEU A 75 6.42 -1.53 -3.96
C LEU A 75 5.75 -2.22 -5.15
N TRP A 76 5.77 -3.54 -5.13
CA TRP A 76 5.08 -4.40 -6.09
C TRP A 76 3.64 -4.59 -5.65
N MET A 77 2.72 -4.09 -6.45
CA MET A 77 1.29 -4.14 -6.16
C MET A 77 0.49 -4.31 -7.46
N GLY A 78 -0.77 -3.96 -7.45
CA GLY A 78 -1.69 -4.06 -8.58
C GLY A 78 -3.06 -4.45 -8.08
N GLY A 79 -3.77 -5.30 -8.80
CA GLY A 79 -4.90 -6.03 -8.23
C GLY A 79 -4.40 -6.96 -7.12
N GLU A 80 -3.93 -8.17 -7.48
CA GLU A 80 -3.22 -9.04 -6.54
C GLU A 80 -1.88 -9.48 -7.18
N PRO A 81 -0.74 -8.98 -6.69
CA PRO A 81 0.55 -9.23 -7.32
C PRO A 81 0.99 -10.68 -7.30
N LEU A 82 0.53 -11.49 -6.33
CA LEU A 82 0.86 -12.92 -6.26
C LEU A 82 0.22 -13.76 -7.38
N ILE A 83 -0.69 -13.20 -8.17
CA ILE A 83 -1.16 -13.81 -9.43
C ILE A 83 -0.01 -13.88 -10.44
N ARG A 84 0.93 -12.91 -10.40
CA ARG A 84 2.13 -12.85 -11.26
C ARG A 84 3.41 -13.18 -10.49
N ARG A 85 3.37 -14.22 -9.67
CA ARG A 85 4.51 -14.63 -8.83
C ARG A 85 5.80 -14.88 -9.60
N ASP A 86 5.72 -15.32 -10.87
CA ASP A 86 6.90 -15.58 -11.68
C ASP A 86 7.60 -14.28 -12.08
N LEU A 87 6.84 -13.23 -12.40
CA LEU A 87 7.39 -11.87 -12.54
C LEU A 87 8.09 -11.42 -11.26
N LEU A 88 7.45 -11.59 -10.10
CA LEU A 88 8.02 -11.15 -8.82
C LEU A 88 9.35 -11.87 -8.52
N ARG A 89 9.47 -13.17 -8.79
CA ARG A 89 10.71 -13.93 -8.59
C ARG A 89 11.91 -13.33 -9.33
N GLU A 90 11.69 -12.76 -10.50
CA GLU A 90 12.74 -12.09 -11.28
C GLU A 90 12.93 -10.63 -10.83
N ALA A 91 11.83 -9.92 -10.62
CA ALA A 91 11.81 -8.48 -10.34
C ALA A 91 12.53 -8.11 -9.03
N ILE A 92 12.41 -8.93 -7.98
CA ILE A 92 13.04 -8.68 -6.67
C ILE A 92 14.57 -8.60 -6.73
N HIS A 93 15.20 -9.21 -7.72
CA HIS A 93 16.65 -9.16 -7.91
C HIS A 93 17.12 -7.85 -8.54
N LEU A 94 16.21 -7.03 -9.05
CA LEU A 94 16.55 -5.74 -9.65
C LEU A 94 16.81 -4.65 -8.61
N PHE A 95 16.28 -4.78 -7.39
CA PHE A 95 16.31 -3.72 -6.38
C PHE A 95 16.81 -4.24 -5.02
N PRO A 96 17.55 -3.41 -4.28
CA PRO A 96 18.04 -3.79 -2.95
C PRO A 96 16.93 -3.89 -1.88
N MET A 97 15.79 -3.22 -2.11
CA MET A 97 14.64 -3.24 -1.21
C MET A 97 13.36 -3.45 -2.00
N ASN A 98 12.56 -4.42 -1.56
CA ASN A 98 11.32 -4.80 -2.23
C ASN A 98 10.20 -4.93 -1.20
N THR A 99 9.04 -4.39 -1.53
CA THR A 99 7.82 -4.58 -0.76
C THR A 99 6.76 -5.20 -1.68
N VAL A 100 6.15 -6.30 -1.27
CA VAL A 100 5.02 -6.91 -1.99
C VAL A 100 3.76 -6.66 -1.18
N VAL A 101 2.85 -5.85 -1.73
CA VAL A 101 1.56 -5.52 -1.09
C VAL A 101 0.52 -6.51 -1.59
N THR A 102 0.02 -7.37 -0.72
CA THR A 102 -0.89 -8.46 -1.08
C THR A 102 -2.14 -8.48 -0.21
N ASN A 103 -3.24 -8.95 -0.77
CA ASN A 103 -4.45 -9.21 0.00
C ASN A 103 -4.35 -10.45 0.91
N GLY A 104 -3.27 -11.23 0.82
CA GLY A 104 -2.96 -12.36 1.68
C GLY A 104 -3.80 -13.62 1.46
N THR A 105 -4.72 -13.63 0.50
CA THR A 105 -5.59 -14.80 0.23
C THR A 105 -4.89 -15.89 -0.58
N ILE A 106 -3.79 -15.54 -1.24
CA ILE A 106 -2.87 -16.48 -1.91
C ILE A 106 -1.73 -16.77 -0.95
N PRO A 107 -1.31 -18.05 -0.75
CA PRO A 107 -0.18 -18.38 0.10
C PRO A 107 1.09 -17.64 -0.29
N LEU A 108 1.80 -17.10 0.70
CA LEU A 108 3.05 -16.39 0.49
C LEU A 108 4.14 -17.37 0.02
N VAL A 109 4.98 -16.90 -0.88
CA VAL A 109 6.17 -17.64 -1.36
C VAL A 109 7.43 -16.98 -0.82
N ALA A 110 8.46 -17.75 -0.47
CA ALA A 110 9.73 -17.20 -0.03
C ALA A 110 10.44 -16.52 -1.21
N LEU A 111 10.55 -15.19 -1.14
CA LEU A 111 11.23 -14.36 -2.15
C LEU A 111 12.58 -13.81 -1.65
N GLY A 112 13.04 -14.25 -0.47
CA GLY A 112 14.33 -13.86 0.08
C GLY A 112 14.27 -12.66 1.06
N PRO A 113 15.40 -12.36 1.71
CA PRO A 113 15.47 -11.41 2.83
C PRO A 113 15.32 -9.93 2.43
N THR A 114 15.47 -9.62 1.15
CA THR A 114 15.27 -8.25 0.62
C THR A 114 13.79 -7.89 0.45
N VAL A 115 12.88 -8.86 0.66
CA VAL A 115 11.44 -8.69 0.46
C VAL A 115 10.71 -8.55 1.79
N LEU A 116 9.88 -7.51 1.87
CA LEU A 116 8.87 -7.32 2.89
C LEU A 116 7.49 -7.59 2.27
N TYR A 117 6.76 -8.55 2.80
CA TYR A 117 5.34 -8.68 2.53
C TYR A 117 4.52 -7.75 3.42
N VAL A 118 3.65 -6.98 2.82
CA VAL A 118 2.62 -6.18 3.48
C VAL A 118 1.28 -6.84 3.19
N VAL A 119 0.78 -7.58 4.18
CA VAL A 119 -0.49 -8.31 4.08
C VAL A 119 -1.62 -7.43 4.58
N SER A 120 -2.62 -7.23 3.75
CA SER A 120 -3.75 -6.37 4.06
C SER A 120 -4.79 -7.09 4.93
N LEU A 121 -5.16 -6.49 6.08
CA LEU A 121 -6.19 -6.99 6.97
C LEU A 121 -6.79 -5.82 7.76
N ASP A 122 -8.12 -5.57 7.62
CA ASP A 122 -8.73 -4.31 8.04
C ASP A 122 -9.60 -4.41 9.31
N GLY A 123 -9.48 -5.49 10.04
CA GLY A 123 -10.21 -5.66 11.30
C GLY A 123 -10.40 -7.11 11.69
N PRO A 124 -11.18 -7.38 12.74
CA PRO A 124 -11.69 -8.71 13.03
C PRO A 124 -12.58 -9.22 11.90
N GLU A 125 -12.93 -10.50 11.93
CA GLU A 125 -13.52 -11.23 10.80
C GLU A 125 -14.73 -10.53 10.16
N ASP A 126 -15.66 -10.08 10.96
CA ASP A 126 -16.89 -9.43 10.50
C ASP A 126 -16.61 -8.11 9.73
N LEU A 127 -15.73 -7.27 10.28
CA LEU A 127 -15.35 -6.01 9.63
C LEU A 127 -14.46 -6.24 8.41
N ASN A 128 -13.48 -7.12 8.51
CA ASN A 128 -12.62 -7.43 7.37
C ASN A 128 -13.43 -8.01 6.20
N ASP A 129 -14.35 -8.93 6.50
CA ASP A 129 -15.15 -9.58 5.47
C ASP A 129 -16.22 -8.64 4.87
N ALA A 130 -16.73 -7.69 5.65
CA ALA A 130 -17.59 -6.63 5.14
C ALA A 130 -16.85 -5.74 4.13
N ILE A 131 -15.56 -5.46 4.37
CA ILE A 131 -14.74 -4.58 3.50
C ILE A 131 -14.17 -5.36 2.30
N ARG A 132 -13.61 -6.57 2.55
CA ARG A 132 -12.79 -7.30 1.56
C ARG A 132 -13.50 -8.50 0.94
N GLY A 133 -14.71 -8.82 1.39
CA GLY A 133 -15.51 -9.94 0.92
C GLY A 133 -15.48 -11.14 1.86
N ARG A 134 -16.60 -11.84 1.89
CA ARG A 134 -16.88 -12.97 2.80
C ARG A 134 -15.81 -14.07 2.72
N GLY A 135 -15.34 -14.52 3.87
CA GLY A 135 -14.36 -15.60 4.04
C GLY A 135 -12.91 -15.18 3.73
N THR A 136 -12.68 -13.89 3.47
CA THR A 136 -11.34 -13.34 3.22
C THR A 136 -10.49 -13.41 4.48
N TYR A 137 -11.04 -13.01 5.63
CA TYR A 137 -10.36 -13.05 6.92
C TYR A 137 -9.80 -14.44 7.23
N GLN A 138 -10.64 -15.47 7.21
CA GLN A 138 -10.24 -16.85 7.51
C GLN A 138 -9.17 -17.37 6.54
N ARG A 139 -9.21 -16.94 5.28
CA ARG A 139 -8.22 -17.31 4.27
C ARG A 139 -6.87 -16.68 4.56
N VAL A 140 -6.86 -15.38 4.91
CA VAL A 140 -5.65 -14.64 5.29
C VAL A 140 -5.04 -15.23 6.56
N MET A 141 -5.81 -15.41 7.63
CA MET A 141 -5.33 -15.96 8.90
C MET A 141 -4.75 -17.36 8.74
N ARG A 142 -5.39 -18.21 7.93
CA ARG A 142 -4.86 -19.54 7.59
C ARG A 142 -3.52 -19.48 6.88
N ASN A 143 -3.35 -18.54 5.94
CA ASN A 143 -2.10 -18.38 5.20
C ASN A 143 -0.98 -17.84 6.11
N LEU A 144 -1.29 -16.89 6.98
CA LEU A 144 -0.33 -16.35 7.95
C LEU A 144 0.12 -17.42 8.95
N SER A 145 -0.81 -18.22 9.49
CA SER A 145 -0.49 -19.29 10.45
C SER A 145 0.32 -20.44 9.83
N ARG A 146 0.36 -20.56 8.51
CA ARG A 146 1.09 -21.57 7.76
C ARG A 146 2.45 -21.11 7.23
N ILE A 147 2.88 -19.91 7.58
CA ILE A 147 4.23 -19.45 7.23
C ILE A 147 5.25 -20.41 7.88
N PRO A 148 6.10 -21.08 7.10
CA PRO A 148 7.00 -22.10 7.64
C PRO A 148 8.13 -21.48 8.46
N ALA A 149 8.64 -22.21 9.43
CA ALA A 149 9.90 -21.86 10.09
C ALA A 149 11.01 -21.74 9.04
N GLY A 150 11.81 -20.68 9.10
CA GLY A 150 12.84 -20.40 8.09
C GLY A 150 12.33 -19.66 6.85
N PHE A 151 11.12 -19.16 6.85
CA PHE A 151 10.63 -18.25 5.81
C PHE A 151 11.52 -17.01 5.74
N THR A 152 12.21 -16.81 4.65
CA THR A 152 13.29 -15.82 4.54
C THR A 152 12.80 -14.38 4.31
N SER A 153 11.59 -14.21 3.78
CA SER A 153 11.00 -12.88 3.61
C SER A 153 10.38 -12.37 4.92
N ARG A 154 10.46 -11.08 5.14
CA ARG A 154 9.77 -10.45 6.29
C ARG A 154 8.28 -10.31 5.99
N VAL A 155 7.45 -10.43 7.01
CA VAL A 155 5.99 -10.29 6.87
C VAL A 155 5.44 -9.35 7.92
N GLN A 156 4.64 -8.39 7.48
CA GLN A 156 3.82 -7.54 8.34
C GLN A 156 2.36 -7.59 7.90
N VAL A 157 1.47 -7.27 8.82
CA VAL A 157 0.10 -6.88 8.49
C VAL A 157 0.03 -5.35 8.37
N GLN A 158 -0.76 -4.85 7.44
CA GLN A 158 -1.17 -3.45 7.38
C GLN A 158 -2.69 -3.35 7.35
N CYS A 159 -3.22 -2.56 8.28
CA CYS A 159 -4.63 -2.18 8.32
C CYS A 159 -4.80 -0.79 7.71
N VAL A 160 -5.78 -0.64 6.82
CA VAL A 160 -6.29 0.68 6.44
C VAL A 160 -7.38 1.05 7.44
N VAL A 161 -7.06 2.00 8.31
CA VAL A 161 -8.02 2.53 9.28
C VAL A 161 -9.02 3.41 8.53
N THR A 162 -10.28 3.13 8.76
CA THR A 162 -11.43 3.88 8.24
C THR A 162 -12.35 4.23 9.40
N LYS A 163 -13.31 5.08 9.18
CA LYS A 163 -14.34 5.41 10.19
C LYS A 163 -15.15 4.17 10.61
N ARG A 164 -15.28 3.16 9.72
CA ARG A 164 -15.99 1.91 10.04
C ARG A 164 -15.24 1.00 11.02
N ASN A 165 -13.91 0.97 10.96
CA ASN A 165 -13.12 -0.01 11.74
C ASN A 165 -12.31 0.61 12.89
N GLU A 166 -12.23 1.94 13.00
CA GLU A 166 -11.38 2.65 13.97
C GLU A 166 -11.60 2.24 15.43
N HIS A 167 -12.79 1.76 15.77
CA HIS A 167 -13.17 1.40 17.13
C HIS A 167 -12.81 -0.04 17.54
N ARG A 168 -12.26 -0.87 16.61
CA ARG A 168 -11.90 -2.28 16.85
C ARG A 168 -10.44 -2.63 16.49
N LEU A 169 -9.57 -1.63 16.44
CA LEU A 169 -8.16 -1.82 16.05
C LEU A 169 -7.40 -2.70 17.05
N GLU A 170 -7.68 -2.57 18.35
CA GLU A 170 -7.00 -3.38 19.37
C GLU A 170 -7.34 -4.87 19.26
N GLU A 171 -8.57 -5.21 18.90
CA GLU A 171 -8.98 -6.59 18.67
C GLU A 171 -8.17 -7.21 17.53
N LEU A 172 -7.98 -6.46 16.43
CA LEU A 172 -7.13 -6.88 15.33
C LEU A 172 -5.68 -7.09 15.80
N VAL A 173 -5.11 -6.14 16.57
CA VAL A 173 -3.74 -6.26 17.08
C VAL A 173 -3.56 -7.54 17.91
N ARG A 174 -4.49 -7.82 18.82
CA ARG A 174 -4.46 -9.02 19.67
C ARG A 174 -4.46 -10.30 18.84
N THR A 175 -5.37 -10.38 17.86
CA THR A 175 -5.50 -11.56 17.03
C THR A 175 -4.28 -11.78 16.14
N VAL A 176 -3.76 -10.70 15.54
CA VAL A 176 -2.61 -10.79 14.63
C VAL A 176 -1.32 -11.18 15.38
N ARG A 177 -1.18 -10.81 16.65
CA ARG A 177 -0.04 -11.23 17.49
C ARG A 177 0.06 -12.74 17.71
N GLU A 178 -1.04 -13.48 17.57
CA GLU A 178 -1.05 -14.95 17.69
C GLU A 178 -0.51 -15.65 16.40
N THR A 179 -0.15 -14.88 15.38
CA THR A 179 0.39 -15.42 14.12
C THR A 179 1.93 -15.23 14.04
N PRO A 180 2.64 -15.97 13.18
CA PRO A 180 4.10 -15.85 13.01
C PRO A 180 4.58 -14.56 12.34
N ILE A 181 3.79 -13.48 12.31
CA ILE A 181 4.19 -12.23 11.67
C ILE A 181 5.04 -11.37 12.60
N GLY A 182 5.89 -10.52 12.01
CA GLY A 182 6.80 -9.67 12.78
C GLY A 182 6.14 -8.47 13.46
N TRP A 183 5.17 -7.83 12.82
CA TRP A 183 4.52 -6.60 13.32
C TRP A 183 3.30 -6.19 12.50
N ILE A 184 2.56 -5.20 13.01
CA ILE A 184 1.47 -4.51 12.31
C ILE A 184 1.79 -3.03 12.12
N THR A 185 1.29 -2.45 11.03
CA THR A 185 1.26 -1.01 10.78
C THR A 185 -0.15 -0.57 10.38
N PHE A 186 -0.44 0.71 10.61
CA PHE A 186 -1.71 1.32 10.27
C PHE A 186 -1.49 2.41 9.22
N SER A 187 -2.24 2.35 8.13
CA SER A 187 -2.45 3.44 7.18
C SER A 187 -3.85 4.00 7.43
N PHE A 188 -4.10 5.24 7.09
CA PHE A 188 -5.44 5.80 7.21
C PHE A 188 -6.03 5.95 5.81
N TYR A 189 -7.34 5.90 5.73
CA TYR A 189 -8.07 5.97 4.47
C TYR A 189 -7.67 7.21 3.65
N VAL A 190 -7.60 7.04 2.33
CA VAL A 190 -7.32 8.11 1.37
C VAL A 190 -8.57 8.32 0.53
N PRO A 191 -9.39 9.31 0.86
CA PRO A 191 -10.66 9.53 0.18
C PRO A 191 -10.46 10.08 -1.24
N ARG A 192 -11.47 9.91 -2.06
CA ARG A 192 -11.64 10.65 -3.32
C ARG A 192 -12.04 12.10 -3.05
N ALA A 193 -11.87 12.96 -4.03
CA ALA A 193 -12.54 14.24 -4.03
C ALA A 193 -14.06 14.03 -3.88
N ASN A 194 -14.65 14.72 -2.92
CA ASN A 194 -16.08 14.62 -2.59
C ASN A 194 -16.53 13.24 -2.04
N ASP A 195 -15.63 12.45 -1.48
CA ASP A 195 -15.96 11.19 -0.84
C ASP A 195 -16.85 11.41 0.39
N THR A 196 -18.02 10.78 0.38
CA THR A 196 -19.02 10.80 1.46
C THR A 196 -19.36 9.39 1.96
N THR A 197 -18.52 8.42 1.66
CA THR A 197 -18.71 7.03 2.14
C THR A 197 -18.52 6.94 3.65
N ASP A 198 -19.04 5.87 4.25
CA ASP A 198 -18.86 5.59 5.68
C ASP A 198 -17.41 5.24 6.06
N ASP A 199 -16.51 5.11 5.09
CA ASP A 199 -15.08 4.93 5.32
C ASP A 199 -14.35 6.23 5.59
N ALA A 200 -14.87 7.36 5.07
CA ALA A 200 -14.21 8.65 5.13
C ALA A 200 -14.61 9.45 6.38
N TRP A 201 -13.62 10.04 7.05
CA TRP A 201 -13.87 11.12 8.01
C TRP A 201 -14.18 12.42 7.27
N LYS A 202 -14.96 13.26 7.92
CA LYS A 202 -15.30 14.58 7.38
C LYS A 202 -14.05 15.46 7.15
N ASP A 203 -13.13 15.39 8.11
CA ASP A 203 -11.90 16.20 8.14
C ASP A 203 -10.81 15.53 9.00
N ASN A 204 -9.67 16.19 9.12
CA ASN A 204 -8.55 15.69 9.92
C ASN A 204 -8.81 15.76 11.43
N GLU A 205 -9.68 16.66 11.88
CA GLU A 205 -10.09 16.80 13.28
C GLU A 205 -10.88 15.56 13.72
N GLU A 206 -11.84 15.13 12.91
CA GLU A 206 -12.59 13.89 13.18
C GLU A 206 -11.65 12.67 13.16
N ARG A 207 -10.74 12.57 12.19
CA ARG A 207 -9.75 11.47 12.11
C ARG A 207 -8.79 11.43 13.29
N ALA A 208 -8.54 12.54 13.95
CA ALA A 208 -7.55 12.64 15.02
C ALA A 208 -7.78 11.64 16.17
N ALA A 209 -9.02 11.26 16.45
CA ALA A 209 -9.34 10.25 17.46
C ALA A 209 -8.75 8.88 17.09
N ALA A 210 -8.92 8.45 15.83
CA ALA A 210 -8.35 7.20 15.33
C ALA A 210 -6.81 7.21 15.32
N VAL A 211 -6.19 8.36 15.01
CA VAL A 211 -4.72 8.50 15.09
C VAL A 211 -4.23 8.33 16.51
N ARG A 212 -4.89 8.96 17.50
CA ARG A 212 -4.56 8.82 18.93
C ARG A 212 -4.75 7.38 19.42
N GLU A 213 -5.75 6.68 18.93
CA GLU A 213 -5.92 5.26 19.25
C GLU A 213 -4.74 4.42 18.75
N VAL A 214 -4.25 4.66 17.53
CA VAL A 214 -3.02 3.99 17.04
C VAL A 214 -1.80 4.36 17.89
N MET A 215 -1.68 5.61 18.37
CA MET A 215 -0.62 6.00 19.30
C MET A 215 -0.71 5.23 20.62
N ARG A 216 -1.90 5.12 21.20
CA ARG A 216 -2.17 4.32 22.39
C ARG A 216 -1.80 2.83 22.18
N LEU A 217 -2.19 2.25 21.05
CA LEU A 217 -1.88 0.88 20.70
C LEU A 217 -0.36 0.66 20.56
N LYS A 218 0.35 1.64 20.02
CA LYS A 218 1.81 1.58 19.94
C LYS A 218 2.46 1.54 21.31
N GLU A 219 1.95 2.27 22.29
CA GLU A 219 2.42 2.24 23.68
C GLU A 219 2.05 0.93 24.37
N THR A 220 0.85 0.42 24.14
CA THR A 220 0.35 -0.84 24.71
C THR A 220 1.06 -2.07 24.14
N TYR A 221 1.44 -2.02 22.86
CA TYR A 221 2.08 -3.13 22.14
C TYR A 221 3.42 -2.71 21.52
N PRO A 222 4.41 -2.35 22.38
CA PRO A 222 5.70 -1.83 21.92
C PRO A 222 6.45 -2.86 21.07
N GLY A 223 7.05 -2.38 19.97
CA GLY A 223 7.76 -3.24 19.02
C GLY A 223 6.87 -4.03 18.06
N PHE A 224 5.59 -4.23 18.38
CA PHE A 224 4.63 -4.90 17.50
C PHE A 224 3.84 -3.90 16.64
N VAL A 225 3.31 -2.81 17.19
CA VAL A 225 2.76 -1.69 16.41
C VAL A 225 3.89 -0.77 15.99
N ARG A 226 4.22 -0.75 14.68
CA ARG A 226 5.45 -0.11 14.17
C ARG A 226 5.25 1.18 13.39
N ASN A 227 4.13 1.84 13.52
CA ASN A 227 4.05 3.24 13.07
C ASN A 227 5.10 4.08 13.84
N SER A 228 5.84 4.95 13.17
CA SER A 228 6.73 5.85 13.92
C SER A 228 5.90 6.92 14.64
N THR A 229 6.33 7.32 15.83
CA THR A 229 5.65 8.36 16.62
C THR A 229 5.53 9.65 15.81
N ARG A 230 6.63 10.06 15.16
CA ARG A 230 6.64 11.28 14.33
C ARG A 230 5.63 11.21 13.17
N MET A 231 5.51 10.06 12.50
CA MET A 231 4.50 9.86 11.45
C MET A 231 3.08 10.07 11.98
N LEU A 232 2.77 9.55 13.17
CA LEU A 232 1.46 9.68 13.79
C LEU A 232 1.19 11.13 14.22
N GLU A 233 2.18 11.82 14.78
CA GLU A 233 2.08 13.25 15.09
C GLU A 233 1.76 14.09 13.85
N LEU A 234 2.42 13.82 12.74
CA LEU A 234 2.21 14.52 11.47
C LEU A 234 0.81 14.27 10.87
N LEU A 235 0.15 13.17 11.23
CA LEU A 235 -1.25 12.91 10.84
C LEU A 235 -2.28 13.72 11.63
N LEU A 236 -1.87 14.35 12.73
CA LEU A 236 -2.75 15.18 13.55
C LEU A 236 -2.83 16.62 13.00
N PRO A 237 -3.97 17.32 13.22
CA PRO A 237 -4.04 18.76 13.01
C PRO A 237 -3.06 19.52 13.94
N PRO A 238 -2.46 20.63 13.48
CA PRO A 238 -2.59 21.26 12.17
C PRO A 238 -1.59 20.70 11.13
N TYR A 239 -0.81 19.67 11.46
CA TYR A 239 0.31 19.21 10.65
C TYR A 239 -0.14 18.46 9.38
N ALA A 240 -1.24 17.70 9.47
CA ALA A 240 -1.69 16.84 8.37
C ALA A 240 -1.82 17.61 7.05
N LYS A 241 -2.52 18.75 7.05
CA LYS A 241 -2.68 19.58 5.85
C LYS A 241 -1.35 20.13 5.35
N ARG A 242 -0.48 20.59 6.23
CA ARG A 242 0.86 21.09 5.84
C ARG A 242 1.68 20.04 5.11
N VAL A 243 1.66 18.80 5.60
CA VAL A 243 2.36 17.66 4.95
C VAL A 243 1.78 17.38 3.57
N THR A 244 0.46 17.43 3.41
CA THR A 244 -0.16 17.11 2.11
C THR A 244 -0.05 18.24 1.11
N ASP A 245 0.00 19.49 1.54
CA ASP A 245 0.26 20.67 0.68
C ASP A 245 1.66 20.58 0.04
N ALA A 246 2.68 20.13 0.78
CA ALA A 246 4.05 19.88 0.33
C ALA A 246 4.34 18.37 0.26
N CYS A 247 3.47 17.59 -0.35
CA CYS A 247 3.49 16.14 -0.33
C CYS A 247 4.81 15.54 -0.83
N PRO A 248 5.63 14.91 0.04
CA PRO A 248 6.93 14.35 -0.37
C PRO A 248 6.80 13.15 -1.30
N ALA A 249 5.65 12.50 -1.33
CA ALA A 249 5.43 11.36 -2.22
C ALA A 249 5.45 11.77 -3.70
N ARG A 250 4.98 12.98 -4.03
CA ARG A 250 4.99 13.49 -5.41
C ARG A 250 6.40 13.68 -5.98
N ASP A 251 7.37 13.97 -5.12
CA ASP A 251 8.74 14.21 -5.53
C ASP A 251 9.63 12.96 -5.50
N HIS A 252 9.28 11.96 -4.69
CA HIS A 252 10.14 10.82 -4.40
C HIS A 252 9.59 9.48 -4.91
N ILE A 253 8.32 9.42 -5.33
CA ILE A 253 7.68 8.18 -5.75
C ILE A 253 7.26 8.27 -7.21
N LEU A 254 7.65 7.27 -7.99
CA LEU A 254 7.14 7.06 -9.34
C LEU A 254 6.04 5.98 -9.32
N PRO A 255 4.76 6.35 -9.44
CA PRO A 255 3.70 5.38 -9.61
C PRO A 255 3.60 4.93 -11.06
N LEU A 256 3.55 3.62 -11.28
CA LEU A 256 3.41 2.98 -12.59
C LEU A 256 2.16 2.09 -12.57
N TYR A 257 1.08 2.55 -13.15
CA TYR A 257 -0.18 1.83 -13.27
C TYR A 257 -0.29 1.22 -14.66
N LEU A 258 -0.63 -0.06 -14.72
CA LEU A 258 -0.91 -0.71 -15.99
C LEU A 258 -2.15 -0.12 -16.65
N ASP A 259 -2.01 0.25 -17.92
CA ASP A 259 -3.09 0.79 -18.74
C ASP A 259 -2.94 0.22 -20.17
N GLY A 260 -3.54 -0.95 -20.41
CA GLY A 260 -3.37 -1.70 -21.64
C GLY A 260 -1.91 -2.07 -21.91
N ASP A 261 -1.36 -1.52 -22.98
CA ASP A 261 -0.01 -1.79 -23.49
C ASP A 261 1.06 -0.81 -22.97
N HIS A 262 0.72 0.06 -22.01
CA HIS A 262 1.64 1.05 -21.46
C HIS A 262 1.48 1.19 -19.93
N PHE A 263 2.37 1.99 -19.32
CA PHE A 263 2.18 2.46 -17.96
C PHE A 263 1.62 3.88 -17.96
N SER A 264 0.61 4.13 -17.16
CA SER A 264 0.19 5.47 -16.78
C SER A 264 0.79 5.87 -15.44
N THR A 265 1.17 7.14 -15.32
CA THR A 265 1.63 7.75 -14.07
C THR A 265 0.59 8.74 -13.60
N PRO A 266 -0.26 8.40 -12.61
CA PRO A 266 -1.20 9.34 -12.05
C PRO A 266 -0.50 10.44 -11.25
N PHE A 267 -1.25 11.50 -10.93
CA PHE A 267 -0.80 12.59 -10.09
C PHE A 267 -0.24 12.14 -8.74
N CYS A 268 -0.82 11.10 -8.17
CA CYS A 268 -0.47 10.53 -6.87
C CYS A 268 -0.47 9.00 -6.95
N CYS A 269 0.28 8.33 -6.08
CA CYS A 269 0.26 6.87 -5.95
C CYS A 269 -1.11 6.29 -5.55
N TYR A 270 -2.11 7.12 -5.28
CA TYR A 270 -3.51 6.76 -5.03
C TYR A 270 -4.47 7.18 -6.16
N GLY A 271 -3.96 7.71 -7.27
CA GLY A 271 -4.76 8.11 -8.44
C GLY A 271 -4.76 9.61 -8.71
N ASN A 272 -5.67 10.06 -9.59
CA ASN A 272 -5.81 11.45 -10.01
C ASN A 272 -6.89 12.22 -9.24
N ASP A 273 -7.79 11.51 -8.59
CA ASP A 273 -9.00 12.03 -7.95
C ASP A 273 -8.95 12.07 -6.42
N VAL A 274 -7.76 12.18 -5.87
CA VAL A 274 -7.50 12.11 -4.42
C VAL A 274 -7.88 13.41 -3.73
N ASP A 275 -8.56 13.31 -2.59
CA ASP A 275 -8.70 14.43 -1.65
C ASP A 275 -7.44 14.55 -0.79
N CYS A 276 -6.53 15.44 -1.23
CA CYS A 276 -5.26 15.64 -0.52
C CYS A 276 -5.47 16.23 0.89
N ASP A 277 -6.50 17.02 1.11
CA ASP A 277 -6.76 17.67 2.40
C ASP A 277 -7.10 16.64 3.50
N ARG A 278 -7.70 15.52 3.14
CA ARG A 278 -8.05 14.42 4.03
C ARG A 278 -7.15 13.19 3.89
N CYS A 279 -6.05 13.30 3.14
CA CYS A 279 -5.14 12.16 2.89
C CYS A 279 -4.63 11.55 4.20
N GLY A 280 -4.69 10.22 4.28
CA GLY A 280 -4.20 9.43 5.40
C GLY A 280 -3.11 8.42 5.02
N ALA A 281 -2.52 8.56 3.83
CA ALA A 281 -1.60 7.60 3.24
C ALA A 281 -0.35 7.37 4.10
N TRP A 282 -0.11 6.12 4.52
CA TRP A 282 1.08 5.74 5.28
C TRP A 282 2.37 6.25 4.63
N VAL A 283 2.52 6.08 3.33
CA VAL A 283 3.75 6.43 2.62
C VAL A 283 4.03 7.93 2.63
N VAL A 284 3.03 8.78 2.55
CA VAL A 284 3.16 10.24 2.58
C VAL A 284 3.73 10.70 3.93
N PHE A 285 3.08 10.29 5.01
CA PHE A 285 3.47 10.69 6.37
C PHE A 285 4.74 9.98 6.86
N HIS A 286 4.99 8.76 6.39
CA HIS A 286 6.25 8.07 6.66
C HIS A 286 7.45 8.78 6.00
N LEU A 287 7.31 9.19 4.75
CA LEU A 287 8.35 9.97 4.05
C LEU A 287 8.54 11.34 4.71
N ALA A 288 7.47 12.06 5.03
CA ALA A 288 7.55 13.32 5.73
C ALA A 288 8.31 13.19 7.06
N ALA A 289 8.03 12.14 7.84
CA ALA A 289 8.72 11.87 9.08
C ALA A 289 10.20 11.49 8.89
N ARG A 290 10.58 10.92 7.75
CA ARG A 290 11.96 10.49 7.43
C ARG A 290 12.81 11.61 6.86
N LEU A 291 12.22 12.49 6.08
CA LEU A 291 12.92 13.60 5.41
C LEU A 291 13.11 14.82 6.32
N ASP A 292 12.70 14.72 7.59
CA ASP A 292 12.71 15.79 8.59
C ASP A 292 12.01 17.08 8.12
N VAL A 293 11.05 16.90 7.19
CA VAL A 293 10.16 17.97 6.72
C VAL A 293 9.41 18.59 7.90
N GLY A 294 9.42 17.91 9.05
CA GLY A 294 8.87 18.39 10.31
C GLY A 294 9.65 19.54 10.97
N ALA A 295 10.95 19.68 10.77
CA ALA A 295 11.73 20.81 11.33
C ALA A 295 11.36 22.14 10.65
N ALA A 296 10.89 22.11 9.41
CA ALA A 296 10.37 23.28 8.69
C ALA A 296 8.94 23.67 9.11
N TRP A 297 8.27 22.85 9.96
CA TRP A 297 6.87 23.01 10.34
C TRP A 297 6.67 23.33 11.85
N ALA A 298 7.77 23.43 12.61
CA ALA A 298 7.74 23.77 14.05
C ALA A 298 7.50 25.26 14.29
#